data_c6f177a194b85ce9d74c6c6c17d787cf
#
_entry.id   c6f177a194b85ce9d74c6c6c17d787cf
#
_cell.length_a   1.000
_cell.length_b   1.000
_cell.length_c   1.000
_cell.angle_alpha   90.00
_cell.angle_beta   90.00
_cell.angle_gamma   90.00
#
_symmetry.space_group_name_H-M   'P 1'
#
loop_
_entity.id
_entity.type
_entity.pdbx_description
1 polymer ?
#
loop_
_entity_poly.entity_id
_entity_poly.type
_entity_poly.pdbx_seq_one_letter_code
_entity_poly.pdbx_strand_id
1 'polypeptide(L)'
;FGAGYNKLSLKNSSNQPLVSNLEALSIQLGGLINVDNDWSITTLIVQKISSDFEDLSKKDYQIGAVGFLTKQLNEHVKYKLGLFYNQEFWGPQIFPILGFDFILSDKLRFFGLLPRMINLEYQISKSGYLGFKFNMKRTSYRLAQQYAHGYVQEFKIETQAYIDYYLNDKVTLYGAFGYAPIRKYKIFETTGLLPKDNLVKFDNQLMAHAGLAIRIRSDRAEK
;
A
#
# COMPACT_ATOMS: atom_id res chain seq x y z
N PHE A 1 -0.54 -7.32 12.97
CA PHE A 1 0.44 -6.27 13.30
C PHE A 1 1.44 -6.13 12.17
N GLY A 2 1.76 -4.89 11.79
CA GLY A 2 2.78 -4.58 10.79
C GLY A 2 3.46 -3.26 11.10
N ALA A 3 4.71 -3.14 10.64
CA ALA A 3 5.46 -1.89 10.67
C ALA A 3 6.08 -1.66 9.29
N GLY A 4 6.25 -0.41 8.91
CA GLY A 4 6.80 -0.06 7.61
C GLY A 4 7.64 1.22 7.69
N TYR A 5 8.69 1.25 6.89
CA TYR A 5 9.51 2.42 6.66
C TYR A 5 9.65 2.65 5.15
N ASN A 6 9.51 3.89 4.75
CA ASN A 6 9.72 4.31 3.36
C ASN A 6 10.59 5.55 3.33
N LYS A 7 11.52 5.60 2.39
CA LYS A 7 12.35 6.77 2.11
C LYS A 7 12.24 7.13 0.64
N LEU A 8 12.10 8.42 0.36
CA LEU A 8 12.00 8.98 -0.97
C LEU A 8 12.90 10.21 -1.07
N SER A 9 13.62 10.33 -2.15
CA SER A 9 14.37 11.54 -2.50
C SER A 9 13.94 12.00 -3.89
N LEU A 10 13.51 13.26 -4.01
CA LEU A 10 13.12 13.87 -5.26
C LEU A 10 14.28 14.72 -5.78
N LYS A 11 14.71 14.44 -7.01
CA LYS A 11 15.76 15.18 -7.70
C LYS A 11 15.20 15.83 -8.96
N ASN A 12 15.73 16.96 -9.35
CA ASN A 12 15.42 17.58 -10.64
C ASN A 12 16.16 16.86 -11.79
N SER A 13 15.87 17.26 -13.02
CA SER A 13 16.53 16.74 -14.21
C SER A 13 18.08 16.96 -14.24
N SER A 14 18.58 17.91 -13.45
CA SER A 14 20.02 18.16 -13.26
C SER A 14 20.60 17.38 -12.07
N ASN A 15 19.89 16.37 -11.55
CA ASN A 15 20.27 15.53 -10.38
C ASN A 15 20.45 16.31 -9.06
N GLN A 16 20.00 17.57 -8.99
CA GLN A 16 19.98 18.34 -7.76
C GLN A 16 18.75 18.00 -6.92
N PRO A 17 18.84 17.93 -5.58
CA PRO A 17 17.72 17.63 -4.73
C PRO A 17 16.67 18.73 -4.81
N LEU A 18 15.44 18.42 -5.24
CA LEU A 18 14.27 19.28 -5.17
C LEU A 18 13.70 19.26 -3.75
N VAL A 19 13.58 18.08 -3.19
CA VAL A 19 13.27 17.80 -1.81
C VAL A 19 14.06 16.55 -1.42
N SER A 20 14.95 16.67 -0.47
CA SER A 20 15.75 15.54 0.03
C SER A 20 15.06 14.92 1.24
N ASN A 21 15.17 13.60 1.34
CA ASN A 21 14.82 12.85 2.55
C ASN A 21 13.36 12.93 3.00
N LEU A 22 12.41 12.68 2.09
CA LEU A 22 11.03 12.39 2.50
C LEU A 22 10.95 10.98 3.07
N GLU A 23 10.50 10.86 4.30
CA GLU A 23 10.45 9.59 5.02
C GLU A 23 9.06 9.35 5.60
N ALA A 24 8.68 8.09 5.72
CA ALA A 24 7.44 7.69 6.39
C ALA A 24 7.67 6.46 7.25
N LEU A 25 7.27 6.56 8.50
CA LEU A 25 7.16 5.46 9.45
C LEU A 25 5.70 5.11 9.65
N SER A 26 5.35 3.85 9.61
CA SER A 26 3.98 3.39 9.81
C SER A 26 3.89 2.19 10.73
N ILE A 27 2.82 2.15 11.53
CA ILE A 27 2.42 1.00 12.33
C ILE A 27 1.01 0.63 11.91
N GLN A 28 0.76 -0.67 11.76
CA GLN A 28 -0.52 -1.22 11.34
C GLN A 28 -1.01 -2.21 12.37
N LEU A 29 -2.25 -2.03 12.82
CA LEU A 29 -2.94 -2.91 13.76
C LEU A 29 -4.27 -3.31 13.15
N GLY A 30 -4.56 -4.59 13.14
CA GLY A 30 -5.80 -5.09 12.57
C GLY A 30 -6.23 -6.41 13.15
N GLY A 31 -7.47 -6.77 12.87
CA GLY A 31 -8.08 -8.00 13.29
C GLY A 31 -9.07 -8.54 12.27
N LEU A 32 -9.36 -9.82 12.40
CA LEU A 32 -10.38 -10.53 11.67
C LEU A 32 -11.31 -11.17 12.71
N ILE A 33 -12.60 -10.98 12.54
CA ILE A 33 -13.65 -11.56 13.36
C ILE A 33 -14.56 -12.39 12.45
N ASN A 34 -14.66 -13.68 12.69
CA ASN A 34 -15.66 -14.51 12.06
C ASN A 34 -17.00 -14.28 12.75
N VAL A 35 -18.01 -13.85 12.01
CA VAL A 35 -19.38 -13.60 12.52
C VAL A 35 -20.16 -14.92 12.50
N ASP A 36 -20.02 -15.65 11.41
CA ASP A 36 -20.54 -17.01 11.23
C ASP A 36 -19.67 -17.79 10.22
N ASN A 37 -20.18 -18.92 9.71
CA ASN A 37 -19.44 -19.77 8.76
C ASN A 37 -19.11 -19.07 7.44
N ASP A 38 -19.93 -18.09 7.04
CA ASP A 38 -19.83 -17.43 5.74
C ASP A 38 -19.40 -15.99 5.83
N TRP A 39 -19.56 -15.34 6.98
CA TRP A 39 -19.32 -13.92 7.15
C TRP A 39 -18.16 -13.63 8.08
N SER A 40 -17.30 -12.74 7.66
CA SER A 40 -16.24 -12.21 8.50
C SER A 40 -16.06 -10.71 8.32
N ILE A 41 -15.60 -10.04 9.39
CA ILE A 41 -15.26 -8.63 9.41
C ILE A 41 -13.76 -8.52 9.56
N THR A 42 -13.14 -7.77 8.67
CA THR A 42 -11.72 -7.39 8.77
C THR A 42 -11.61 -5.90 9.03
N THR A 43 -10.79 -5.54 10.01
CA THR A 43 -10.46 -4.13 10.31
C THR A 43 -8.96 -3.94 10.36
N LEU A 44 -8.49 -2.79 9.91
CA LEU A 44 -7.09 -2.39 9.97
C LEU A 44 -7.01 -0.89 10.27
N ILE A 45 -6.19 -0.51 11.23
CA ILE A 45 -5.83 0.87 11.53
C ILE A 45 -4.36 1.04 11.19
N VAL A 46 -4.05 2.12 10.48
CA VAL A 46 -2.69 2.50 10.10
C VAL A 46 -2.37 3.85 10.71
N GLN A 47 -1.35 3.89 11.53
CA GLN A 47 -0.78 5.13 12.06
C GLN A 47 0.51 5.40 11.29
N LYS A 48 0.69 6.64 10.85
CA LYS A 48 1.83 7.02 10.01
C LYS A 48 2.35 8.38 10.43
N ILE A 49 3.68 8.52 10.50
CA ILE A 49 4.39 9.80 10.54
C ILE A 49 5.08 9.92 9.19
N SER A 50 4.86 11.04 8.49
CA SER A 50 5.32 11.20 7.12
C SER A 50 5.73 12.64 6.85
N SER A 51 7.04 12.90 6.76
CA SER A 51 7.59 14.25 6.54
C SER A 51 9.01 14.19 5.98
N ASP A 52 9.67 15.35 5.90
CA ASP A 52 11.11 15.48 5.69
C ASP A 52 11.94 15.31 6.98
N PHE A 53 11.27 15.15 8.13
CA PHE A 53 11.87 14.96 9.47
C PHE A 53 12.77 16.11 9.96
N GLU A 54 12.69 17.29 9.32
CA GLU A 54 13.49 18.46 9.75
C GLU A 54 12.84 19.22 10.92
N ASP A 55 11.49 19.28 10.98
CA ASP A 55 10.74 19.92 12.07
C ASP A 55 9.57 19.05 12.57
N LEU A 56 9.90 17.93 13.19
CA LEU A 56 8.94 16.90 13.59
C LEU A 56 7.90 17.45 14.57
N SER A 57 6.63 17.28 14.26
CA SER A 57 5.52 17.80 15.04
C SER A 57 4.29 16.89 14.98
N LYS A 58 3.26 17.16 15.79
CA LYS A 58 1.98 16.46 15.71
C LYS A 58 1.31 16.57 14.33
N LYS A 59 1.68 17.56 13.53
CA LYS A 59 1.15 17.78 12.18
C LYS A 59 1.65 16.73 11.17
N ASP A 60 2.74 16.00 11.48
CA ASP A 60 3.27 14.92 10.64
C ASP A 60 2.49 13.61 10.76
N TYR A 61 1.64 13.54 11.79
CA TYR A 61 0.86 12.36 12.08
C TYR A 61 -0.35 12.24 11.17
N GLN A 62 -0.53 11.06 10.62
CA GLN A 62 -1.66 10.68 9.78
C GLN A 62 -2.25 9.36 10.29
N ILE A 63 -3.56 9.23 10.18
CA ILE A 63 -4.27 8.01 10.54
C ILE A 63 -5.07 7.52 9.33
N GLY A 64 -5.01 6.23 9.11
CA GLY A 64 -5.85 5.53 8.15
C GLY A 64 -6.58 4.37 8.81
N ALA A 65 -7.72 4.02 8.25
CA ALA A 65 -8.48 2.85 8.68
C ALA A 65 -9.11 2.17 7.46
N VAL A 66 -9.21 0.86 7.52
CA VAL A 66 -10.01 0.09 6.58
C VAL A 66 -10.85 -0.92 7.33
N GLY A 67 -12.11 -1.01 6.94
CA GLY A 67 -13.01 -2.03 7.43
C GLY A 67 -13.78 -2.63 6.27
N PHE A 68 -13.87 -3.95 6.20
CA PHE A 68 -14.69 -4.62 5.21
C PHE A 68 -15.33 -5.90 5.74
N LEU A 69 -16.52 -6.12 5.27
CA LEU A 69 -17.29 -7.33 5.43
C LEU A 69 -16.95 -8.28 4.29
N THR A 70 -16.65 -9.52 4.61
CA THR A 70 -16.42 -10.59 3.62
C THR A 70 -17.58 -11.56 3.67
N LYS A 71 -18.18 -11.86 2.51
CA LYS A 71 -19.12 -12.97 2.32
C LYS A 71 -18.43 -14.07 1.54
N GLN A 72 -18.38 -15.26 2.12
CA GLN A 72 -17.98 -16.47 1.44
C GLN A 72 -19.22 -17.10 0.81
N LEU A 73 -19.27 -17.20 -0.51
CA LEU A 73 -20.38 -17.85 -1.22
C LEU A 73 -20.20 -19.38 -1.30
N ASN A 74 -18.96 -19.79 -1.46
CA ASN A 74 -18.53 -21.18 -1.45
C ASN A 74 -17.02 -21.26 -1.19
N GLU A 75 -16.42 -22.43 -1.23
CA GLU A 75 -14.99 -22.62 -0.99
C GLU A 75 -14.08 -21.85 -1.96
N HIS A 76 -14.58 -21.49 -3.15
CA HIS A 76 -13.80 -20.85 -4.21
C HIS A 76 -14.07 -19.37 -4.39
N VAL A 77 -15.16 -18.84 -3.82
CA VAL A 77 -15.63 -17.48 -4.12
C VAL A 77 -15.94 -16.71 -2.86
N LYS A 78 -15.23 -15.58 -2.68
CA LYS A 78 -15.50 -14.60 -1.62
C LYS A 78 -15.62 -13.21 -2.22
N TYR A 79 -16.59 -12.44 -1.75
CA TYR A 79 -16.73 -11.02 -2.03
C TYR A 79 -16.50 -10.19 -0.77
N LYS A 80 -16.03 -8.95 -0.97
CA LYS A 80 -15.76 -8.03 0.13
C LYS A 80 -16.37 -6.68 -0.18
N LEU A 81 -17.01 -6.08 0.82
CA LEU A 81 -17.56 -4.73 0.74
C LEU A 81 -17.14 -3.95 1.98
N GLY A 82 -16.64 -2.75 1.79
CA GLY A 82 -16.17 -1.98 2.93
C GLY A 82 -15.88 -0.52 2.62
N LEU A 83 -15.21 0.11 3.58
CA LEU A 83 -14.80 1.51 3.53
C LEU A 83 -13.33 1.62 3.88
N PHE A 84 -12.66 2.51 3.17
CA PHE A 84 -11.33 2.97 3.45
C PHE A 84 -11.40 4.43 3.88
N TYR A 85 -10.79 4.75 5.00
CA TYR A 85 -10.54 6.10 5.49
C TYR A 85 -9.04 6.37 5.52
N ASN A 86 -8.63 7.55 5.13
CA ASN A 86 -7.25 8.00 5.29
C ASN A 86 -7.21 9.52 5.51
N GLN A 87 -6.52 9.93 6.56
CA GLN A 87 -6.23 11.33 6.82
C GLN A 87 -4.94 11.69 6.08
N GLU A 88 -5.07 12.48 5.03
CA GLU A 88 -3.95 13.01 4.27
C GLU A 88 -3.78 14.51 4.55
N PHE A 89 -2.65 15.11 4.16
CA PHE A 89 -2.39 16.53 4.42
C PHE A 89 -3.34 17.47 3.66
N TRP A 90 -4.00 17.00 2.60
CA TRP A 90 -5.06 17.76 1.90
C TRP A 90 -6.47 17.52 2.45
N GLY A 91 -6.61 16.75 3.51
CA GLY A 91 -7.88 16.45 4.16
C GLY A 91 -8.24 14.96 4.19
N PRO A 92 -9.34 14.64 4.86
CA PRO A 92 -9.83 13.28 4.99
C PRO A 92 -10.31 12.72 3.65
N GLN A 93 -9.99 11.46 3.41
CA GLN A 93 -10.39 10.70 2.23
C GLN A 93 -11.22 9.49 2.66
N ILE A 94 -12.39 9.33 2.08
CA ILE A 94 -13.24 8.17 2.32
C ILE A 94 -13.58 7.56 0.96
N PHE A 95 -13.35 6.25 0.82
CA PHE A 95 -13.63 5.52 -0.41
C PHE A 95 -14.33 4.19 -0.10
N PRO A 96 -15.36 3.82 -0.90
CA PRO A 96 -15.86 2.46 -0.86
C PRO A 96 -14.81 1.48 -1.37
N ILE A 97 -14.78 0.29 -0.80
CA ILE A 97 -13.94 -0.82 -1.23
C ILE A 97 -14.84 -1.95 -1.72
N LEU A 98 -14.54 -2.44 -2.90
CA LEU A 98 -15.09 -3.66 -3.45
C LEU A 98 -13.96 -4.67 -3.57
N GLY A 99 -14.11 -5.81 -2.95
CA GLY A 99 -13.10 -6.86 -2.99
C GLY A 99 -13.66 -8.19 -3.49
N PHE A 100 -12.74 -9.01 -3.94
CA PHE A 100 -13.01 -10.36 -4.40
C PHE A 100 -11.83 -11.27 -4.07
N ASP A 101 -12.12 -12.58 -4.01
CA ASP A 101 -11.12 -13.60 -3.78
C ASP A 101 -11.63 -14.90 -4.42
N PHE A 102 -11.05 -15.25 -5.55
CA PHE A 102 -11.46 -16.36 -6.39
C PHE A 102 -10.35 -17.39 -6.49
N ILE A 103 -10.64 -18.62 -6.10
CA ILE A 103 -9.80 -19.79 -6.33
C ILE A 103 -10.20 -20.32 -7.70
N LEU A 104 -9.40 -20.00 -8.73
CA LEU A 104 -9.69 -20.39 -10.12
C LEU A 104 -9.30 -21.84 -10.40
N SER A 105 -8.34 -22.38 -9.65
CA SER A 105 -7.97 -23.80 -9.62
C SER A 105 -7.20 -24.09 -8.33
N ASP A 106 -6.86 -25.36 -8.06
CA ASP A 106 -6.09 -25.79 -6.88
C ASP A 106 -4.78 -25.00 -6.66
N LYS A 107 -4.25 -24.38 -7.71
CA LYS A 107 -2.99 -23.66 -7.68
C LYS A 107 -3.12 -22.18 -8.06
N LEU A 108 -4.24 -21.75 -8.61
CA LEU A 108 -4.39 -20.40 -9.16
C LEU A 108 -5.46 -19.62 -8.39
N ARG A 109 -5.08 -18.48 -7.84
CA ARG A 109 -5.94 -17.58 -7.07
C ARG A 109 -5.90 -16.17 -7.65
N PHE A 110 -7.07 -15.55 -7.79
CA PHE A 110 -7.25 -14.19 -8.25
C PHE A 110 -7.99 -13.39 -7.19
N PHE A 111 -7.34 -12.37 -6.62
CA PHE A 111 -7.90 -11.62 -5.50
C PHE A 111 -7.51 -10.16 -5.53
N GLY A 112 -8.35 -9.32 -4.93
CA GLY A 112 -8.09 -7.90 -4.90
C GLY A 112 -9.03 -7.10 -4.02
N LEU A 113 -8.67 -5.82 -3.87
CA LEU A 113 -9.45 -4.76 -3.24
C LEU A 113 -9.44 -3.54 -4.17
N LEU A 114 -10.52 -3.35 -4.88
CA LEU A 114 -10.67 -2.27 -5.85
C LEU A 114 -10.96 -0.93 -5.15
N PRO A 115 -10.39 0.18 -5.67
CA PRO A 115 -9.52 0.27 -6.85
C PRO A 115 -8.03 0.07 -6.55
N ARG A 116 -7.67 -0.34 -5.33
CA ARG A 116 -6.31 -0.22 -4.78
C ARG A 116 -5.35 -1.30 -5.26
N MET A 117 -5.79 -2.56 -5.31
CA MET A 117 -4.90 -3.65 -5.68
C MET A 117 -5.63 -4.84 -6.31
N ILE A 118 -4.92 -5.52 -7.21
CA ILE A 118 -5.34 -6.78 -7.82
C ILE A 118 -4.12 -7.70 -7.82
N ASN A 119 -4.32 -8.98 -7.51
CA ASN A 119 -3.28 -10.00 -7.53
C ASN A 119 -3.77 -11.22 -8.29
N LEU A 120 -2.89 -11.78 -9.09
CA LEU A 120 -3.00 -13.12 -9.64
C LEU A 120 -1.83 -13.93 -9.08
N GLU A 121 -2.10 -15.02 -8.40
CA GLU A 121 -1.10 -15.81 -7.69
C GLU A 121 -1.20 -17.28 -8.07
N TYR A 122 -0.06 -17.87 -8.39
CA TYR A 122 0.06 -19.28 -8.73
C TYR A 122 0.96 -20.00 -7.72
N GLN A 123 0.48 -21.10 -7.15
CA GLN A 123 1.24 -21.94 -6.23
C GLN A 123 2.16 -22.88 -7.00
N ILE A 124 3.47 -22.62 -6.96
CA ILE A 124 4.50 -23.43 -7.65
C ILE A 124 4.95 -24.63 -6.82
N SER A 125 4.85 -24.55 -5.48
CA SER A 125 5.17 -25.64 -4.55
C SER A 125 4.36 -25.49 -3.27
N LYS A 126 4.48 -26.45 -2.34
CA LYS A 126 3.85 -26.35 -1.00
C LYS A 126 4.21 -25.05 -0.26
N SER A 127 5.38 -24.49 -0.50
CA SER A 127 5.86 -23.27 0.16
C SER A 127 6.13 -22.12 -0.78
N GLY A 128 6.05 -22.31 -2.10
CA GLY A 128 6.41 -21.33 -3.11
C GLY A 128 5.20 -20.81 -3.89
N TYR A 129 5.14 -19.51 -4.08
CA TYR A 129 4.11 -18.81 -4.83
C TYR A 129 4.76 -17.82 -5.80
N LEU A 130 4.28 -17.79 -7.03
CA LEU A 130 4.61 -16.80 -8.03
C LEU A 130 3.37 -15.95 -8.30
N GLY A 131 3.49 -14.67 -8.41
CA GLY A 131 2.34 -13.84 -8.66
C GLY A 131 2.62 -12.60 -9.49
N PHE A 132 1.54 -12.03 -9.96
CA PHE A 132 1.50 -10.73 -10.60
C PHE A 132 0.59 -9.81 -9.78
N LYS A 133 1.04 -8.60 -9.53
CA LYS A 133 0.36 -7.64 -8.67
C LYS A 133 0.27 -6.29 -9.33
N PHE A 134 -0.93 -5.73 -9.31
CA PHE A 134 -1.21 -4.34 -9.62
C PHE A 134 -1.49 -3.59 -8.32
N ASN A 135 -0.88 -2.42 -8.15
CA ASN A 135 -1.11 -1.54 -7.01
C ASN A 135 -1.31 -0.11 -7.47
N MET A 136 -2.30 0.55 -6.87
CA MET A 136 -2.47 1.99 -6.90
C MET A 136 -2.23 2.56 -5.51
N LYS A 137 -1.29 3.47 -5.39
CA LYS A 137 -0.88 4.06 -4.10
C LYS A 137 -0.91 5.58 -4.19
N ARG A 138 -1.47 6.21 -3.17
CA ARG A 138 -1.38 7.65 -2.93
C ARG A 138 -0.87 7.86 -1.52
N THR A 139 0.12 8.73 -1.37
CA THR A 139 0.68 9.08 -0.06
C THR A 139 1.13 10.53 -0.07
N SER A 140 1.25 11.13 1.11
CA SER A 140 1.77 12.48 1.25
C SER A 140 2.82 12.57 2.35
N TYR A 141 3.67 13.58 2.22
CA TYR A 141 4.75 13.90 3.14
C TYR A 141 4.68 15.39 3.46
N ARG A 142 4.65 15.75 4.74
CA ARG A 142 4.74 17.16 5.14
C ARG A 142 6.15 17.69 4.93
N LEU A 143 6.23 18.96 4.61
CA LEU A 143 7.48 19.69 4.46
C LEU A 143 7.68 20.66 5.62
N ALA A 144 8.93 20.85 6.03
CA ALA A 144 9.33 21.81 7.04
C ALA A 144 9.09 23.25 6.66
N GLN A 145 9.27 24.17 7.61
CA GLN A 145 9.01 25.60 7.47
C GLN A 145 9.76 26.25 6.30
N GLN A 146 10.97 25.80 6.01
CA GLN A 146 11.75 26.30 4.86
C GLN A 146 11.05 26.10 3.51
N TYR A 147 10.09 25.17 3.42
CA TYR A 147 9.24 24.93 2.25
C TYR A 147 7.81 25.45 2.48
N ALA A 148 7.65 26.55 3.24
CA ALA A 148 6.37 27.15 3.57
C ALA A 148 5.35 26.17 4.22
N HIS A 149 5.82 25.18 4.97
CA HIS A 149 5.00 24.14 5.61
C HIS A 149 4.02 23.42 4.66
N GLY A 150 4.41 23.26 3.43
CA GLY A 150 3.63 22.57 2.41
C GLY A 150 3.64 21.05 2.57
N TYR A 151 3.23 20.37 1.53
CA TYR A 151 3.34 18.91 1.45
C TYR A 151 3.61 18.44 0.04
N VAL A 152 4.24 17.27 -0.06
CA VAL A 152 4.41 16.53 -1.32
C VAL A 152 3.38 15.40 -1.36
N GLN A 153 2.61 15.33 -2.43
CA GLN A 153 1.74 14.22 -2.74
C GLN A 153 2.40 13.31 -3.78
N GLU A 154 2.53 12.02 -3.48
CA GLU A 154 2.89 10.99 -4.44
C GLU A 154 1.65 10.22 -4.89
N PHE A 155 1.47 10.08 -6.20
CA PHE A 155 0.53 9.14 -6.81
C PHE A 155 1.30 8.17 -7.68
N LYS A 156 1.12 6.86 -7.44
CA LYS A 156 1.85 5.81 -8.12
C LYS A 156 0.92 4.66 -8.50
N ILE A 157 1.06 4.23 -9.77
CA ILE A 157 0.53 2.95 -10.24
C ILE A 157 1.73 2.07 -10.53
N GLU A 158 1.74 0.86 -9.99
CA GLU A 158 2.82 -0.10 -10.16
C GLU A 158 2.28 -1.50 -10.46
N THR A 159 3.01 -2.18 -11.33
CA THR A 159 2.80 -3.58 -11.66
C THR A 159 4.07 -4.35 -11.31
N GLN A 160 3.93 -5.51 -10.70
CA GLN A 160 5.05 -6.30 -10.20
C GLN A 160 4.80 -7.78 -10.43
N ALA A 161 5.80 -8.49 -10.93
CA ALA A 161 5.92 -9.92 -10.74
C ALA A 161 6.61 -10.16 -9.38
N TYR A 162 6.15 -11.13 -8.62
CA TYR A 162 6.73 -11.46 -7.32
C TYR A 162 6.83 -12.96 -7.10
N ILE A 163 7.76 -13.34 -6.26
CA ILE A 163 7.91 -14.67 -5.73
C ILE A 163 7.91 -14.60 -4.19
N ASP A 164 7.10 -15.44 -3.57
CA ASP A 164 7.05 -15.63 -2.12
C ASP A 164 7.43 -17.07 -1.81
N TYR A 165 8.39 -17.24 -0.90
CA TYR A 165 8.78 -18.55 -0.39
C TYR A 165 8.64 -18.60 1.13
N TYR A 166 7.74 -19.42 1.63
CA TYR A 166 7.46 -19.60 3.03
C TYR A 166 8.48 -20.52 3.68
N LEU A 167 9.34 -19.96 4.53
CA LEU A 167 10.29 -20.71 5.34
C LEU A 167 9.58 -21.53 6.44
N ASN A 168 8.50 -20.99 6.95
CA ASN A 168 7.54 -21.61 7.86
C ASN A 168 6.16 -20.97 7.70
N ASP A 169 5.19 -21.27 8.57
CA ASP A 169 3.82 -20.75 8.45
C ASP A 169 3.68 -19.22 8.63
N LYS A 170 4.73 -18.56 9.11
CA LYS A 170 4.71 -17.12 9.41
C LYS A 170 5.76 -16.32 8.68
N VAL A 171 6.92 -16.91 8.38
CA VAL A 171 8.06 -16.19 7.80
C VAL A 171 8.16 -16.48 6.31
N THR A 172 8.15 -15.45 5.51
CA THR A 172 8.22 -15.49 4.06
C THR A 172 9.46 -14.73 3.57
N LEU A 173 10.30 -15.39 2.78
CA LEU A 173 11.27 -14.74 1.92
C LEU A 173 10.53 -14.28 0.66
N TYR A 174 10.68 -13.03 0.28
CA TYR A 174 10.03 -12.52 -0.92
C TYR A 174 11.00 -11.78 -1.83
N GLY A 175 10.71 -11.85 -3.13
CA GLY A 175 11.34 -11.05 -4.17
C GLY A 175 10.27 -10.51 -5.12
N ALA A 176 10.46 -9.30 -5.61
CA ALA A 176 9.57 -8.70 -6.59
C ALA A 176 10.36 -7.83 -7.56
N PHE A 177 9.98 -7.89 -8.82
CA PHE A 177 10.47 -7.01 -9.87
C PHE A 177 9.27 -6.39 -10.58
N GLY A 178 9.34 -5.11 -10.86
CA GLY A 178 8.19 -4.41 -11.39
C GLY A 178 8.51 -3.10 -12.07
N TYR A 179 7.44 -2.47 -12.50
CA TYR A 179 7.45 -1.27 -13.28
C TYR A 179 6.34 -0.32 -12.82
N ALA A 180 6.66 0.96 -12.69
CA ALA A 180 5.70 2.01 -12.37
C ALA A 180 5.43 2.86 -13.61
N PRO A 181 4.37 2.56 -14.40
CA PRO A 181 4.02 3.34 -15.60
C PRO A 181 3.54 4.75 -15.26
N ILE A 182 3.06 4.96 -14.05
CA ILE A 182 2.59 6.27 -13.59
C ILE A 182 3.18 6.55 -12.23
N ARG A 183 4.00 7.59 -12.17
CA ARG A 183 4.50 8.15 -10.93
C ARG A 183 4.49 9.66 -11.02
N LYS A 184 3.64 10.30 -10.21
CA LYS A 184 3.42 11.73 -10.21
C LYS A 184 3.64 12.28 -8.82
N TYR A 185 4.35 13.40 -8.74
CA TYR A 185 4.49 14.16 -7.52
C TYR A 185 3.87 15.53 -7.71
N LYS A 186 3.16 15.99 -6.70
CA LYS A 186 2.64 17.34 -6.62
C LYS A 186 3.17 17.97 -5.34
N ILE A 187 3.74 19.13 -5.45
CA ILE A 187 4.19 19.94 -4.31
C ILE A 187 3.13 21.01 -4.06
N PHE A 188 2.69 21.13 -2.82
CA PHE A 188 1.69 22.09 -2.38
C PHE A 188 2.31 22.99 -1.31
N GLU A 189 2.06 24.28 -1.39
CA GLU A 189 2.40 25.25 -0.36
C GLU A 189 1.20 25.50 0.55
N THR A 190 1.45 26.00 1.78
CA THR A 190 0.40 26.21 2.80
C THR A 190 -0.63 27.28 2.41
N THR A 191 -0.30 28.14 1.47
CA THR A 191 -1.17 29.22 1.00
C THR A 191 -2.35 28.76 0.15
N GLY A 192 -2.47 27.47 -0.12
CA GLY A 192 -3.61 26.87 -0.82
C GLY A 192 -3.72 27.21 -2.31
N LEU A 193 -2.85 28.05 -2.82
CA LEU A 193 -2.75 28.35 -4.24
C LEU A 193 -1.82 27.34 -4.89
N LEU A 194 -2.39 26.43 -5.67
CA LEU A 194 -1.63 25.54 -6.53
C LEU A 194 -0.84 26.38 -7.54
N PRO A 195 0.49 26.40 -7.52
CA PRO A 195 1.23 26.82 -8.67
C PRO A 195 0.91 25.82 -9.79
N LYS A 196 0.47 26.30 -10.93
CA LYS A 196 0.06 25.48 -12.08
C LYS A 196 1.13 24.49 -12.60
N ASP A 197 2.37 24.62 -12.15
CA ASP A 197 3.56 23.97 -12.74
C ASP A 197 4.33 23.00 -11.83
N ASN A 198 3.85 22.71 -10.62
CA ASN A 198 4.56 21.83 -9.67
C ASN A 198 4.22 20.33 -9.83
N LEU A 199 3.74 19.92 -10.99
CA LEU A 199 3.57 18.51 -11.31
C LEU A 199 4.89 17.96 -11.84
N VAL A 200 5.63 17.27 -10.99
CA VAL A 200 6.81 16.51 -11.42
C VAL A 200 6.35 15.11 -11.83
N LYS A 201 6.45 14.82 -13.12
CA LYS A 201 6.26 13.47 -13.65
C LYS A 201 7.63 12.82 -13.74
N PHE A 202 7.74 11.63 -13.20
CA PHE A 202 8.91 10.79 -13.45
C PHE A 202 8.53 9.75 -14.50
N ASP A 203 9.37 9.65 -15.50
CA ASP A 203 9.25 8.58 -16.48
C ASP A 203 9.50 7.22 -15.82
N ASN A 204 8.84 6.27 -16.34
CA ASN A 204 8.95 4.82 -16.22
C ASN A 204 10.09 4.32 -15.31
N GLN A 205 9.76 3.84 -14.12
CA GLN A 205 10.75 3.33 -13.18
C GLN A 205 10.64 1.83 -13.03
N LEU A 206 11.75 1.15 -13.27
CA LEU A 206 11.95 -0.23 -12.84
C LEU A 206 12.12 -0.27 -11.33
N MET A 207 11.56 -1.29 -10.69
CA MET A 207 11.61 -1.49 -9.25
C MET A 207 12.00 -2.93 -8.95
N ALA A 208 12.86 -3.10 -7.96
CA ALA A 208 13.17 -4.41 -7.41
C ALA A 208 13.06 -4.35 -5.89
N HIS A 209 12.46 -5.37 -5.31
CA HIS A 209 12.32 -5.53 -3.87
C HIS A 209 12.69 -6.94 -3.49
N ALA A 210 13.38 -7.10 -2.35
CA ALA A 210 13.62 -8.39 -1.74
C ALA A 210 13.67 -8.22 -0.23
N GLY A 211 13.27 -9.24 0.51
CA GLY A 211 13.31 -9.19 1.97
C GLY A 211 12.62 -10.35 2.65
N LEU A 212 12.52 -10.23 3.96
CA LEU A 212 11.77 -11.14 4.83
C LEU A 212 10.49 -10.44 5.30
N ALA A 213 9.40 -11.17 5.33
CA ALA A 213 8.12 -10.69 5.83
C ALA A 213 7.49 -11.69 6.79
N ILE A 214 6.75 -11.20 7.76
CA ILE A 214 5.86 -12.03 8.57
C ILE A 214 4.48 -11.98 7.89
N ARG A 215 4.02 -13.12 7.39
CA ARG A 215 2.72 -13.25 6.72
C ARG A 215 2.02 -14.50 7.22
N ILE A 216 0.77 -14.36 7.61
CA ILE A 216 -0.09 -15.48 7.99
C ILE A 216 -1.07 -15.71 6.85
N ARG A 217 -1.12 -16.93 6.33
CA ARG A 217 -2.09 -17.32 5.31
C ARG A 217 -3.19 -18.17 5.94
N SER A 218 -4.44 -17.75 5.78
CA SER A 218 -5.60 -18.48 6.27
C SER A 218 -5.81 -19.84 5.57
N ASP A 219 -5.41 -19.95 4.32
CA ASP A 219 -5.51 -21.15 3.50
C ASP A 219 -4.47 -22.25 3.86
N ARG A 220 -3.51 -21.95 4.75
CA ARG A 220 -2.53 -22.92 5.29
C ARG A 220 -2.89 -23.46 6.65
N ALA A 221 -3.76 -22.80 7.38
CA ALA A 221 -4.13 -23.18 8.73
C ALA A 221 -5.07 -24.41 8.79
N GLU A 222 -5.55 -24.88 7.64
CA GLU A 222 -6.52 -25.99 7.53
C GLU A 222 -5.92 -27.29 6.96
N LYS A 223 -4.58 -27.44 6.96
CA LYS A 223 -3.93 -28.70 6.50
C LYS A 223 -3.07 -29.31 7.58
#